data_64d955b14d2497be37184f4743d10b2e
#
_entry.id   64d955b14d2497be37184f4743d10b2e
#
_cell.length_a   1.000
_cell.length_b   1.000
_cell.length_c   1.000
_cell.angle_alpha   90.00
_cell.angle_beta   90.00
_cell.angle_gamma   90.00
#
_symmetry.space_group_name_H-M   'P 1'
#
loop_
_entity.id
_entity.type
_entity.pdbx_description
1 polymer ?
#
loop_
_entity_poly.entity_id
_entity_poly.type
_entity_poly.pdbx_seq_one_letter_code
_entity_poly.pdbx_strand_id
1 'polypeptide(L)'
;MIAFDTNLLLRLAVADDPKQVAIVNQLIAQNVVFIPRTVMLETEWVLRSVYSVSRTVILNFFRALLSADDAEIENAAEVSYALDWYEQGADFADALHLAVCGTTVLHTFDKGFCKEAREASLTPEFVVLVS
;
A
#
# COMPACT_ATOMS: atom_id res chain seq x y z
N MET A 1 14.72 -11.63 10.57
CA MET A 1 13.85 -10.73 9.80
C MET A 1 14.61 -9.47 9.44
N ILE A 2 14.48 -9.00 8.21
CA ILE A 2 15.06 -7.74 7.74
C ILE A 2 13.96 -6.85 7.23
N ALA A 3 14.18 -5.53 7.11
CA ALA A 3 13.21 -4.60 6.55
C ALA A 3 13.69 -4.11 5.17
N PHE A 4 12.75 -3.90 4.27
CA PHE A 4 13.00 -3.28 2.98
C PHE A 4 12.57 -1.82 2.99
N ASP A 5 13.38 -0.95 2.40
CA ASP A 5 12.93 0.39 2.02
C ASP A 5 12.29 0.38 0.63
N THR A 6 11.86 1.54 0.19
CA THR A 6 11.17 1.70 -1.10
C THR A 6 12.01 1.24 -2.27
N ASN A 7 13.32 1.51 -2.28
CA ASN A 7 14.18 1.15 -3.41
C ASN A 7 14.26 -0.37 -3.60
N LEU A 8 14.32 -1.15 -2.51
CA LEU A 8 14.35 -2.61 -2.62
C LEU A 8 13.00 -3.14 -3.11
N LEU A 9 11.90 -2.58 -2.60
CA LEU A 9 10.57 -3.00 -3.03
C LEU A 9 10.32 -2.67 -4.50
N LEU A 10 10.81 -1.52 -4.97
CA LEU A 10 10.73 -1.15 -6.38
C LEU A 10 11.49 -2.13 -7.28
N ARG A 11 12.63 -2.68 -6.81
CA ARG A 11 13.39 -3.67 -7.61
C ARG A 11 12.62 -4.98 -7.78
N LEU A 12 11.73 -5.32 -6.84
CA LEU A 12 10.83 -6.47 -7.00
C LEU A 12 9.76 -6.21 -8.06
N ALA A 13 9.23 -4.98 -8.08
CA ALA A 13 8.14 -4.61 -8.97
C ALA A 13 8.64 -4.30 -10.39
N VAL A 14 9.79 -3.65 -10.49
CA VAL A 14 10.39 -3.19 -11.76
C VAL A 14 11.80 -3.72 -11.86
N ALA A 15 11.99 -4.73 -12.71
CA ALA A 15 13.28 -5.41 -12.86
C ALA A 15 14.16 -4.69 -13.90
N ASP A 16 14.49 -3.42 -13.63
CA ASP A 16 15.27 -2.57 -14.54
C ASP A 16 16.77 -2.53 -14.23
N ASP A 17 17.21 -3.13 -13.12
CA ASP A 17 18.61 -3.23 -12.73
C ASP A 17 18.91 -4.68 -12.33
N PRO A 18 19.49 -5.48 -13.25
CA PRO A 18 19.72 -6.91 -12.98
C PRO A 18 20.58 -7.21 -11.76
N LYS A 19 21.56 -6.36 -11.46
CA LYS A 19 22.44 -6.54 -10.30
C LYS A 19 21.68 -6.32 -9.00
N GLN A 20 20.89 -5.26 -8.92
CA GLN A 20 20.07 -4.96 -7.75
C GLN A 20 18.98 -6.02 -7.57
N VAL A 21 18.33 -6.43 -8.65
CA VAL A 21 17.31 -7.49 -8.61
C VAL A 21 17.89 -8.79 -8.04
N ALA A 22 19.10 -9.17 -8.46
CA ALA A 22 19.75 -10.38 -7.95
C ALA A 22 20.01 -10.29 -6.44
N ILE A 23 20.47 -9.13 -5.96
CA ILE A 23 20.71 -8.90 -4.52
C ILE A 23 19.39 -9.01 -3.75
N VAL A 24 18.34 -8.37 -4.23
CA VAL A 24 17.01 -8.40 -3.57
C VAL A 24 16.48 -9.82 -3.51
N ASN A 25 16.55 -10.57 -4.60
CA ASN A 25 16.11 -11.96 -4.64
C ASN A 25 16.88 -12.85 -3.65
N GLN A 26 18.17 -12.63 -3.50
CA GLN A 26 18.99 -13.36 -2.53
C GLN A 26 18.57 -13.03 -1.09
N LEU A 27 18.30 -11.77 -0.79
CA LEU A 27 17.82 -11.36 0.53
C LEU A 27 16.49 -12.02 0.88
N ILE A 28 15.56 -12.08 -0.07
CA ILE A 28 14.26 -12.73 0.13
C ILE A 28 14.41 -14.23 0.33
N ALA A 29 15.32 -14.87 -0.39
CA ALA A 29 15.56 -16.31 -0.27
C ALA A 29 16.09 -16.70 1.13
N GLN A 30 16.72 -15.77 1.85
CA GLN A 30 17.38 -16.02 3.12
C GLN A 30 16.68 -15.42 4.33
N ASN A 31 15.66 -14.59 4.14
CA ASN A 31 15.05 -13.82 5.23
C ASN A 31 13.54 -13.68 5.05
N VAL A 32 12.85 -13.51 6.18
CA VAL A 32 11.52 -12.90 6.17
C VAL A 32 11.71 -11.38 6.10
N VAL A 33 10.95 -10.73 5.22
CA VAL A 33 11.08 -9.31 4.93
C VAL A 33 9.93 -8.53 5.56
N PHE A 34 10.26 -7.57 6.42
CA PHE A 34 9.29 -6.62 6.96
C PHE A 34 9.18 -5.41 6.04
N ILE A 35 7.96 -5.03 5.70
CA ILE A 35 7.67 -3.86 4.84
C ILE A 35 6.86 -2.85 5.64
N PRO A 36 7.45 -1.69 6.00
CA PRO A 36 6.70 -0.63 6.65
C PRO A 36 5.55 -0.11 5.77
N ARG A 37 4.43 0.27 6.39
CA ARG A 37 3.30 0.85 5.63
C ARG A 37 3.66 2.15 4.92
N THR A 38 4.61 2.91 5.46
CA THR A 38 5.13 4.11 4.79
C THR A 38 5.86 3.76 3.49
N VAL A 39 6.54 2.62 3.46
CA VAL A 39 7.19 2.09 2.24
C VAL A 39 6.13 1.67 1.22
N MET A 40 5.03 1.07 1.66
CA MET A 40 3.90 0.75 0.77
C MET A 40 3.33 2.01 0.11
N LEU A 41 3.13 3.08 0.89
CA LEU A 41 2.65 4.37 0.38
C LEU A 41 3.58 4.95 -0.69
N GLU A 42 4.85 5.04 -0.38
CA GLU A 42 5.83 5.62 -1.30
C GLU A 42 5.98 4.76 -2.56
N THR A 43 5.98 3.45 -2.42
CA THR A 43 6.10 2.52 -3.55
C THR A 43 4.93 2.67 -4.52
N GLU A 44 3.69 2.76 -4.02
CA GLU A 44 2.52 3.00 -4.88
C GLU A 44 2.66 4.30 -5.67
N TRP A 45 3.04 5.38 -4.99
CA TRP A 45 3.19 6.67 -5.62
C TRP A 45 4.27 6.66 -6.70
N VAL A 46 5.44 6.06 -6.42
CA VAL A 46 6.56 5.99 -7.39
C VAL A 46 6.19 5.11 -8.58
N LEU A 47 5.60 3.94 -8.35
CA LEU A 47 5.19 3.05 -9.44
C LEU A 47 4.20 3.74 -10.37
N ARG A 48 3.21 4.43 -9.81
CA ARG A 48 2.17 5.11 -10.59
C ARG A 48 2.69 6.37 -11.27
N SER A 49 3.42 7.23 -10.53
CA SER A 49 3.80 8.57 -10.97
C SER A 49 5.10 8.61 -11.77
N VAL A 50 6.07 7.75 -11.45
CA VAL A 50 7.38 7.74 -12.08
C VAL A 50 7.47 6.67 -13.17
N TYR A 51 7.00 5.45 -12.86
CA TYR A 51 7.10 4.32 -13.79
C TYR A 51 5.85 4.12 -14.64
N SER A 52 4.81 4.90 -14.43
CA SER A 52 3.52 4.80 -15.16
C SER A 52 2.91 3.39 -15.11
N VAL A 53 3.10 2.68 -14.01
CA VAL A 53 2.50 1.37 -13.79
C VAL A 53 1.01 1.55 -13.51
N SER A 54 0.17 0.70 -14.10
CA SER A 54 -1.29 0.79 -13.89
C SER A 54 -1.68 0.43 -12.46
N ARG A 55 -2.81 1.00 -12.00
CA ARG A 55 -3.36 0.71 -10.67
C ARG A 55 -3.63 -0.79 -10.48
N THR A 56 -4.12 -1.46 -11.52
CA THR A 56 -4.38 -2.91 -11.46
C THR A 56 -3.11 -3.71 -11.22
N VAL A 57 -2.02 -3.37 -11.89
CA VAL A 57 -0.73 -4.05 -11.71
C VAL A 57 -0.19 -3.79 -10.30
N ILE A 58 -0.28 -2.55 -9.81
CA ILE A 58 0.13 -2.19 -8.45
C ILE A 58 -0.69 -2.98 -7.42
N LEU A 59 -2.00 -3.02 -7.59
CA LEU A 59 -2.89 -3.77 -6.72
C LEU A 59 -2.50 -5.25 -6.64
N ASN A 60 -2.27 -5.87 -7.78
CA ASN A 60 -1.89 -7.28 -7.85
C ASN A 60 -0.54 -7.55 -7.19
N PHE A 61 0.42 -6.65 -7.37
CA PHE A 61 1.72 -6.73 -6.72
C PHE A 61 1.59 -6.66 -5.19
N PHE A 62 0.82 -5.71 -4.68
CA PHE A 62 0.61 -5.55 -3.24
C PHE A 62 -0.17 -6.73 -2.64
N ARG A 63 -1.18 -7.24 -3.34
CA ARG A 63 -1.90 -8.43 -2.87
C ARG A 63 -1.01 -9.66 -2.84
N ALA A 64 -0.09 -9.80 -3.78
CA ALA A 64 0.89 -10.89 -3.77
C ALA A 64 1.83 -10.77 -2.55
N LEU A 65 2.27 -9.57 -2.21
CA LEU A 65 3.08 -9.34 -1.02
C LEU A 65 2.32 -9.70 0.27
N LEU A 66 1.04 -9.33 0.36
CA LEU A 66 0.20 -9.68 1.52
C LEU A 66 0.02 -11.18 1.68
N SER A 67 0.03 -11.94 0.58
CA SER A 67 -0.15 -13.38 0.59
C SER A 67 1.15 -14.16 0.74
N ALA A 68 2.30 -13.53 0.64
CA ALA A 68 3.59 -14.19 0.68
C ALA A 68 3.98 -14.58 2.11
N ASP A 69 4.43 -15.81 2.30
CA ASP A 69 4.84 -16.33 3.61
C ASP A 69 6.15 -15.69 4.11
N ASP A 70 6.96 -15.17 3.20
CA ASP A 70 8.26 -14.57 3.49
C ASP A 70 8.22 -13.04 3.56
N ALA A 71 7.05 -12.45 3.53
CA ALA A 71 6.83 -11.02 3.68
C ALA A 71 5.86 -10.72 4.82
N GLU A 72 6.21 -9.74 5.65
CA GLU A 72 5.36 -9.24 6.73
C GLU A 72 5.14 -7.75 6.52
N ILE A 73 3.90 -7.37 6.24
CA ILE A 73 3.53 -5.97 5.99
C ILE A 73 3.01 -5.36 7.28
N GLU A 74 3.55 -4.20 7.65
CA GLU A 74 3.06 -3.44 8.79
C GLU A 74 1.58 -3.10 8.61
N ASN A 75 0.77 -3.38 9.63
CA ASN A 75 -0.68 -3.20 9.56
C ASN A 75 -1.31 -3.93 8.36
N ALA A 76 -0.97 -5.20 8.18
CA ALA A 76 -1.39 -5.99 7.03
C ALA A 76 -2.92 -5.98 6.81
N ALA A 77 -3.72 -6.07 7.88
CA ALA A 77 -5.18 -6.04 7.78
C ALA A 77 -5.67 -4.69 7.25
N GLU A 78 -5.13 -3.59 7.77
CA GLU A 78 -5.49 -2.23 7.35
C GLU A 78 -5.05 -1.97 5.90
N VAL A 79 -3.86 -2.45 5.53
CA VAL A 79 -3.40 -2.36 4.13
C VAL A 79 -4.34 -3.12 3.21
N SER A 80 -4.82 -4.30 3.62
CA SER A 80 -5.78 -5.08 2.84
C SER A 80 -7.09 -4.33 2.62
N TYR A 81 -7.64 -3.69 3.66
CA TYR A 81 -8.83 -2.83 3.52
C TYR A 81 -8.57 -1.66 2.57
N ALA A 82 -7.42 -1.00 2.71
CA ALA A 82 -7.07 0.10 1.83
C ALA A 82 -6.98 -0.35 0.36
N LEU A 83 -6.46 -1.54 0.11
CA LEU A 83 -6.40 -2.09 -1.25
C LEU A 83 -7.79 -2.41 -1.81
N ASP A 84 -8.74 -2.85 -1.00
CA ASP A 84 -10.13 -3.05 -1.43
C ASP A 84 -10.74 -1.73 -1.92
N TRP A 85 -10.55 -0.64 -1.18
CA TRP A 85 -11.02 0.68 -1.60
C TRP A 85 -10.23 1.21 -2.81
N TYR A 86 -8.93 0.97 -2.85
CA TYR A 86 -8.08 1.32 -3.99
C TYR A 86 -8.56 0.66 -5.28
N GLU A 87 -8.96 -0.61 -5.21
CA GLU A 87 -9.53 -1.34 -6.35
C GLU A 87 -10.80 -0.66 -6.88
N GLN A 88 -11.58 -0.04 -5.99
CA GLN A 88 -12.80 0.67 -6.34
C GLN A 88 -12.56 2.11 -6.81
N GLY A 89 -11.34 2.58 -6.79
CA GLY A 89 -10.95 3.90 -7.30
C GLY A 89 -10.40 4.89 -6.27
N ALA A 90 -10.32 4.52 -4.99
CA ALA A 90 -9.80 5.41 -3.96
C ALA A 90 -8.32 5.71 -4.17
N ASP A 91 -7.89 6.92 -3.76
CA ASP A 91 -6.48 7.23 -3.60
C ASP A 91 -5.88 6.35 -2.51
N PHE A 92 -4.72 5.76 -2.78
CA PHE A 92 -4.14 4.77 -1.85
C PHE A 92 -3.74 5.41 -0.52
N ALA A 93 -3.15 6.60 -0.55
CA ALA A 93 -2.75 7.30 0.68
C ALA A 93 -3.97 7.61 1.55
N ASP A 94 -5.04 8.15 0.94
CA ASP A 94 -6.29 8.44 1.65
C ASP A 94 -6.90 7.17 2.25
N ALA A 95 -6.94 6.11 1.47
CA ALA A 95 -7.48 4.82 1.91
C ALA A 95 -6.69 4.26 3.10
N LEU A 96 -5.37 4.32 3.06
CA LEU A 96 -4.54 3.83 4.14
C LEU A 96 -4.62 4.73 5.39
N HIS A 97 -4.66 6.05 5.21
CA HIS A 97 -4.88 6.97 6.33
C HIS A 97 -6.17 6.63 7.07
N LEU A 98 -7.24 6.37 6.34
CA LEU A 98 -8.51 6.00 6.93
C LEU A 98 -8.44 4.64 7.61
N ALA A 99 -7.89 3.63 6.95
CA ALA A 99 -7.84 2.27 7.46
C ALA A 99 -7.10 2.17 8.80
N VAL A 100 -6.02 2.93 8.97
CA VAL A 100 -5.23 2.89 10.21
C VAL A 100 -5.86 3.68 11.36
N CYS A 101 -6.93 4.43 11.12
CA CYS A 101 -7.65 5.15 12.18
C CYS A 101 -8.40 4.22 13.14
N GLY A 102 -8.73 3.00 12.72
CA GLY A 102 -9.47 2.05 13.56
C GLY A 102 -10.85 2.59 13.92
N THR A 103 -11.11 2.80 15.22
CA THR A 103 -12.37 3.36 15.70
C THR A 103 -12.34 4.88 15.86
N THR A 104 -11.20 5.51 15.58
CA THR A 104 -11.07 6.97 15.63
C THR A 104 -11.66 7.57 14.35
N VAL A 105 -12.48 8.62 14.50
CA VAL A 105 -13.13 9.27 13.36
C VAL A 105 -12.14 10.23 12.67
N LEU A 106 -11.83 9.97 11.40
CA LEU A 106 -10.95 10.85 10.62
C LEU A 106 -11.72 12.08 10.17
N HIS A 107 -11.11 13.25 10.28
CA HIS A 107 -11.68 14.52 9.83
C HIS A 107 -10.88 15.06 8.66
N THR A 108 -11.57 15.53 7.63
CA THR A 108 -10.94 16.06 6.41
C THR A 108 -11.77 17.19 5.81
N PHE A 109 -11.15 18.06 5.04
CA PHE A 109 -11.83 19.03 4.20
C PHE A 109 -12.03 18.54 2.76
N ASP A 110 -11.44 17.41 2.39
CA ASP A 110 -11.52 16.87 1.05
C ASP A 110 -12.90 16.23 0.82
N LYS A 111 -13.71 16.85 -0.05
CA LYS A 111 -15.06 16.38 -0.37
C LYS A 111 -15.05 15.02 -1.08
N GLY A 112 -13.98 14.71 -1.79
CA GLY A 112 -13.82 13.45 -2.51
C GLY A 112 -13.11 12.36 -1.71
N PHE A 113 -12.81 12.63 -0.43
CA PHE A 113 -12.01 11.71 0.37
C PHE A 113 -12.68 10.34 0.49
N CYS A 114 -11.98 9.33 0.02
CA CYS A 114 -12.25 7.89 0.21
C CYS A 114 -13.75 7.51 0.29
N LYS A 115 -14.58 8.06 -0.62
CA LYS A 115 -16.04 7.81 -0.66
C LYS A 115 -16.39 6.33 -0.79
N GLU A 116 -15.49 5.54 -1.36
CA GLU A 116 -15.62 4.10 -1.55
C GLU A 116 -15.75 3.37 -0.20
N ALA A 117 -15.02 3.80 0.81
CA ALA A 117 -15.12 3.27 2.17
C ALA A 117 -16.47 3.56 2.80
N ARG A 118 -17.03 4.76 2.58
CA ARG A 118 -18.34 5.15 3.10
C ARG A 118 -19.44 4.27 2.52
N GLU A 119 -19.39 4.00 1.23
CA GLU A 119 -20.38 3.15 0.55
C GLU A 119 -20.36 1.71 1.06
N ALA A 120 -19.21 1.24 1.54
CA ALA A 120 -19.06 -0.08 2.11
C ALA A 120 -19.67 -0.21 3.51
N SER A 121 -20.11 0.88 4.12
CA SER A 121 -20.68 0.92 5.49
C SER A 121 -19.78 0.30 6.54
N LEU A 122 -18.48 0.42 6.36
CA LEU A 122 -17.48 -0.13 7.26
C LEU A 122 -16.89 0.95 8.16
N THR A 123 -16.49 0.57 9.37
CA THR A 123 -15.55 1.34 10.15
C THR A 123 -14.15 1.15 9.58
N PRO A 124 -13.28 2.16 9.60
CA PRO A 124 -13.41 3.46 10.28
C PRO A 124 -14.34 4.44 9.57
N GLU A 125 -14.85 5.38 10.34
CA GLU A 125 -15.68 6.47 9.84
C GLU A 125 -14.84 7.70 9.53
N PHE A 126 -15.36 8.56 8.67
CA PHE A 126 -14.75 9.86 8.44
C PHE A 126 -15.80 10.95 8.24
N VAL A 127 -15.41 12.18 8.57
CA VAL A 127 -16.25 13.36 8.47
C VAL A 127 -15.59 14.36 7.51
N VAL A 128 -16.33 14.81 6.50
CA VAL A 128 -15.91 15.90 5.62
C VAL A 128 -16.41 17.21 6.19
N LEU A 129 -15.47 18.06 6.57
CA LEU A 129 -15.77 19.36 7.15
C LEU A 129 -16.06 20.38 6.04
N VAL A 130 -16.92 21.34 6.36
CA VAL A 130 -17.25 22.48 5.50
C VAL A 130 -16.60 23.72 6.07
N SER A 131 -15.80 24.42 5.26
CA SER A 131 -15.18 25.68 5.66
C SER A 131 -16.04 26.89 5.32
#